data_6409e7ecfdd51640885cef1c9930d912
#
_entry.id   6409e7ecfdd51640885cef1c9930d912
#
_cell.length_a   1.000
_cell.length_b   1.000
_cell.length_c   1.000
_cell.angle_alpha   90.00
_cell.angle_beta   90.00
_cell.angle_gamma   90.00
#
_symmetry.space_group_name_H-M   'P 1'
#
loop_
_entity.id
_entity.type
_entity.pdbx_description
1 polymer ?
#
loop_
_entity_poly.entity_id
_entity_poly.type
_entity_poly.pdbx_seq_one_letter_code
_entity_poly.pdbx_strand_id
1 'polypeptide(L)'
;DDHAHGSHEHIGKPIAFDEEGHIFVPFGAPNNACQNPKRTPMVPGQDPCPLLVDHGGIWRFDAEKIGQTQKDGEFYASGLRSIVALDWNTSDQALYAVVHGRDDLHRLWPNHFSQWESALLPSEEFVKIEKGDHFGWPYCFYDQMQGKKVLAPEYGGDGNIIGRCADYKDPVIGFPGHWAPNDLVFYNGDAFPDHYKNGAFIAFHGSTNRAPYPQSSYFIGFVPFENGKPSGPYEVFADGFAGVDPIINTRDAEFRPMGIAFAPDGSMYIGETEKGRIWKVQFKGDRENFGPSQLVEMEERKILSHIATPDIVTDRIEPKDMAIGQKIYNQYCMACHQSNGMGASGRFPP
;
A
#
# COMPACT_ATOMS: atom_id res chain seq x y z
N ASP A 1 15.38 15.35 10.43
CA ASP A 1 14.51 15.41 11.61
C ASP A 1 13.07 15.78 11.18
N ASP A 2 12.19 14.77 11.09
CA ASP A 2 10.79 14.96 10.65
C ASP A 2 9.99 15.86 11.60
N HIS A 3 10.50 16.11 12.80
CA HIS A 3 9.88 17.04 13.76
C HIS A 3 9.96 18.51 13.32
N ALA A 4 10.88 18.86 12.44
CA ALA A 4 11.07 20.23 11.95
C ALA A 4 9.80 20.80 11.28
N HIS A 5 8.94 19.94 10.71
CA HIS A 5 7.68 20.33 10.07
C HIS A 5 6.46 20.29 10.99
N GLY A 6 6.64 20.03 12.29
CA GLY A 6 5.53 19.94 13.26
C GLY A 6 4.52 18.84 12.93
N SER A 7 4.93 17.81 12.21
CA SER A 7 4.11 16.68 11.80
C SER A 7 4.79 15.37 12.17
N HIS A 8 4.00 14.39 12.56
CA HIS A 8 4.46 13.02 12.79
C HIS A 8 3.93 12.06 11.70
N GLU A 9 3.42 12.59 10.58
CA GLU A 9 2.95 11.77 9.47
C GLU A 9 4.15 11.15 8.74
N HIS A 10 4.06 9.86 8.41
CA HIS A 10 5.02 9.10 7.58
C HIS A 10 6.48 9.10 8.06
N ILE A 11 6.65 8.99 9.37
CA ILE A 11 7.98 9.02 10.02
C ILE A 11 8.71 7.66 9.98
N GLY A 12 8.04 6.58 9.58
CA GLY A 12 8.66 5.26 9.41
C GLY A 12 9.83 5.33 8.43
N LYS A 13 10.94 4.69 8.79
CA LYS A 13 12.17 4.65 7.98
C LYS A 13 12.66 3.20 7.88
N PRO A 14 12.02 2.37 7.03
CA PRO A 14 12.62 1.11 6.64
C PRO A 14 13.96 1.38 5.96
N ILE A 15 14.85 0.42 6.00
CA ILE A 15 16.15 0.52 5.35
C ILE A 15 16.35 -0.68 4.44
N ALA A 16 16.99 -0.46 3.30
CA ALA A 16 17.47 -1.53 2.42
C ALA A 16 18.96 -1.31 2.14
N PHE A 17 19.66 -2.40 1.88
CA PHE A 17 21.07 -2.39 1.52
C PHE A 17 21.25 -3.02 0.14
N ASP A 18 22.08 -2.39 -0.70
CA ASP A 18 22.56 -3.05 -1.91
C ASP A 18 23.84 -3.87 -1.64
N GLU A 19 24.32 -4.54 -2.68
CA GLU A 19 25.58 -5.30 -2.61
C GLU A 19 26.83 -4.44 -2.85
N GLU A 20 26.65 -3.13 -3.10
CA GLU A 20 27.73 -2.17 -3.36
C GLU A 20 28.11 -1.37 -2.10
N GLY A 21 27.46 -1.62 -0.97
CA GLY A 21 27.74 -0.94 0.31
C GLY A 21 26.95 0.34 0.50
N HIS A 22 25.79 0.48 -0.13
CA HIS A 22 24.90 1.58 0.12
C HIS A 22 23.71 1.18 1.00
N ILE A 23 23.18 2.17 1.73
CA ILE A 23 21.94 2.09 2.48
C ILE A 23 20.92 3.07 1.92
N PHE A 24 19.71 2.62 1.67
CA PHE A 24 18.59 3.42 1.20
C PHE A 24 17.63 3.71 2.35
N VAL A 25 17.28 4.98 2.52
CA VAL A 25 16.43 5.45 3.61
C VAL A 25 15.35 6.37 3.04
N PRO A 26 14.05 6.05 3.20
CA PRO A 26 12.98 6.95 2.80
C PRO A 26 12.77 8.07 3.82
N PHE A 27 12.46 9.25 3.32
CA PHE A 27 11.98 10.37 4.10
C PHE A 27 10.55 10.69 3.64
N GLY A 28 9.58 10.19 4.38
CA GLY A 28 8.17 10.32 4.06
C GLY A 28 7.68 11.77 4.11
N ALA A 29 6.64 12.07 3.37
CA ALA A 29 6.08 13.41 3.29
C ALA A 29 5.30 13.77 4.56
N PRO A 30 5.55 14.91 5.22
CA PRO A 30 4.82 15.34 6.42
C PRO A 30 3.44 15.93 6.09
N ASN A 31 2.85 15.50 4.97
CA ASN A 31 1.58 16.01 4.45
C ASN A 31 0.92 14.97 3.53
N ASN A 32 -0.41 14.96 3.49
CA ASN A 32 -1.18 14.05 2.65
C ASN A 32 -1.03 14.33 1.14
N ALA A 33 -1.15 15.61 0.73
CA ALA A 33 -1.18 16.03 -0.67
C ALA A 33 -0.57 17.44 -0.87
N CYS A 34 0.38 17.82 -0.05
CA CYS A 34 1.06 19.14 -0.10
C CYS A 34 0.12 20.35 0.00
N GLN A 35 -1.01 20.21 0.69
CA GLN A 35 -1.93 21.32 0.96
C GLN A 35 -1.44 22.20 2.12
N ASN A 36 -1.78 23.46 2.07
CA ASN A 36 -1.66 24.39 3.19
C ASN A 36 -2.92 25.28 3.29
N PRO A 37 -3.78 25.13 4.34
CA PRO A 37 -3.70 24.17 5.45
C PRO A 37 -3.84 22.70 5.02
N LYS A 38 -3.23 21.79 5.80
CA LYS A 38 -3.30 20.34 5.56
C LYS A 38 -4.75 19.82 5.60
N ARG A 39 -5.07 18.82 4.76
CA ARG A 39 -6.34 18.07 4.77
C ARG A 39 -7.58 18.95 4.81
N THR A 40 -7.54 20.09 4.10
CA THR A 40 -8.64 21.04 4.01
C THR A 40 -9.44 20.80 2.72
N PRO A 41 -10.78 20.60 2.81
CA PRO A 41 -11.61 20.37 1.65
C PRO A 41 -11.49 21.50 0.61
N MET A 42 -11.42 21.12 -0.67
CA MET A 42 -11.39 22.00 -1.84
C MET A 42 -10.22 23.01 -1.87
N VAL A 43 -9.20 22.82 -1.03
CA VAL A 43 -8.00 23.67 -1.05
C VAL A 43 -6.97 23.07 -2.01
N PRO A 44 -6.43 23.85 -2.99
CA PRO A 44 -5.37 23.39 -3.87
C PRO A 44 -4.09 23.02 -3.12
N GLY A 45 -3.30 22.14 -3.73
CA GLY A 45 -1.93 21.85 -3.30
C GLY A 45 -0.97 23.00 -3.67
N GLN A 46 0.16 23.06 -2.99
CA GLN A 46 1.22 23.99 -3.34
C GLN A 46 1.95 23.51 -4.62
N ASP A 47 2.11 24.40 -5.60
CA ASP A 47 2.80 24.09 -6.85
C ASP A 47 3.82 25.19 -7.19
N PRO A 48 5.13 24.93 -7.16
CA PRO A 48 5.74 23.64 -6.80
C PRO A 48 5.57 23.30 -5.32
N CYS A 49 5.54 21.99 -5.02
CA CYS A 49 5.45 21.52 -3.65
C CYS A 49 6.80 21.69 -2.93
N PRO A 50 6.88 22.54 -1.88
CA PRO A 50 8.16 22.80 -1.20
C PRO A 50 8.67 21.59 -0.41
N LEU A 51 7.80 20.63 -0.07
CA LEU A 51 8.18 19.45 0.70
C LEU A 51 9.07 18.48 -0.12
N LEU A 52 9.03 18.55 -1.45
CA LEU A 52 9.85 17.68 -2.30
C LEU A 52 11.36 18.02 -2.28
N VAL A 53 11.75 19.08 -1.59
CA VAL A 53 13.16 19.44 -1.41
C VAL A 53 13.87 18.46 -0.48
N ASP A 54 13.18 17.99 0.56
CA ASP A 54 13.77 17.18 1.64
C ASP A 54 12.86 16.03 2.13
N HIS A 55 11.68 15.85 1.52
CA HIS A 55 10.72 14.79 1.86
C HIS A 55 10.07 14.19 0.61
N GLY A 56 9.29 13.13 0.84
CA GLY A 56 8.58 12.45 -0.24
C GLY A 56 9.52 11.75 -1.22
N GLY A 57 10.59 11.15 -0.71
CA GLY A 57 11.59 10.47 -1.52
C GLY A 57 12.50 9.54 -0.73
N ILE A 58 13.50 9.02 -1.41
CA ILE A 58 14.54 8.12 -0.86
C ILE A 58 15.90 8.77 -1.01
N TRP A 59 16.72 8.64 0.03
CA TRP A 59 18.14 9.02 0.03
C TRP A 59 19.01 7.78 0.13
N ARG A 60 20.12 7.82 -0.60
CA ARG A 60 21.16 6.81 -0.60
C ARG A 60 22.37 7.31 0.20
N PHE A 61 22.89 6.47 1.08
CA PHE A 61 24.04 6.76 1.93
C PHE A 61 25.10 5.67 1.79
N ASP A 62 26.31 5.96 2.22
CA ASP A 62 27.40 4.99 2.41
C ASP A 62 27.10 4.16 3.68
N ALA A 63 26.95 2.85 3.54
CA ALA A 63 26.57 1.96 4.64
C ALA A 63 27.71 1.81 5.69
N GLU A 64 28.96 2.06 5.33
CA GLU A 64 30.12 1.96 6.23
C GLU A 64 30.40 3.25 7.02
N LYS A 65 29.81 4.38 6.58
CA LYS A 65 30.04 5.68 7.19
C LYS A 65 29.06 5.96 8.32
N ILE A 66 29.55 6.08 9.55
CA ILE A 66 28.74 6.45 10.71
C ILE A 66 28.57 7.97 10.85
N GLY A 67 27.51 8.39 11.57
CA GLY A 67 27.24 9.80 11.89
C GLY A 67 26.71 10.63 10.73
N GLN A 68 26.21 10.00 9.68
CA GLN A 68 25.60 10.67 8.54
C GLN A 68 24.25 11.30 8.92
N THR A 69 23.93 12.40 8.29
CA THR A 69 22.63 13.06 8.32
C THR A 69 22.01 13.05 6.92
N GLN A 70 20.76 13.45 6.77
CA GLN A 70 20.11 13.52 5.45
C GLN A 70 20.92 14.35 4.43
N LYS A 71 21.62 15.38 4.89
CA LYS A 71 22.47 16.25 4.02
C LYS A 71 23.69 15.53 3.45
N ASP A 72 24.12 14.44 4.08
CA ASP A 72 25.24 13.63 3.61
C ASP A 72 24.83 12.59 2.58
N GLY A 73 23.51 12.34 2.47
CA GLY A 73 22.94 11.40 1.53
C GLY A 73 22.72 12.00 0.14
N GLU A 74 22.74 11.14 -0.86
CA GLU A 74 22.32 11.47 -2.21
C GLU A 74 20.80 11.33 -2.35
N PHE A 75 20.12 12.35 -2.87
CA PHE A 75 18.71 12.26 -3.21
C PHE A 75 18.55 11.30 -4.38
N TYR A 76 18.01 10.11 -4.12
CA TYR A 76 18.00 9.00 -5.06
C TYR A 76 16.75 8.97 -5.94
N ALA A 77 15.56 9.11 -5.34
CA ALA A 77 14.28 9.13 -6.04
C ALA A 77 13.25 9.98 -5.29
N SER A 78 12.24 10.49 -6.00
CA SER A 78 11.26 11.45 -5.50
C SER A 78 9.81 11.09 -5.84
N GLY A 79 8.87 11.87 -5.28
CA GLY A 79 7.44 11.68 -5.55
C GLY A 79 6.84 10.44 -4.88
N LEU A 80 7.38 10.05 -3.72
CA LEU A 80 7.03 8.87 -2.94
C LEU A 80 6.49 9.33 -1.56
N ARG A 81 5.17 9.29 -1.37
CA ARG A 81 4.52 9.88 -0.18
C ARG A 81 4.96 9.23 1.13
N SER A 82 4.84 7.92 1.23
CA SER A 82 5.11 7.16 2.45
C SER A 82 5.53 5.74 2.10
N ILE A 83 6.71 5.35 2.57
CA ILE A 83 7.26 4.02 2.36
C ILE A 83 7.48 3.39 3.73
N VAL A 84 6.89 2.21 3.94
CA VAL A 84 7.15 1.34 5.09
C VAL A 84 7.69 -0.01 4.61
N ALA A 85 7.35 -0.40 3.39
CA ALA A 85 7.78 -1.62 2.71
C ALA A 85 8.89 -1.28 1.70
N LEU A 86 10.12 -1.76 1.93
CA LEU A 86 11.31 -1.44 1.13
C LEU A 86 12.27 -2.61 1.15
N ASP A 87 12.73 -3.07 -0.01
CA ASP A 87 13.76 -4.12 -0.11
C ASP A 87 14.59 -3.98 -1.39
N TRP A 88 15.80 -4.53 -1.34
CA TRP A 88 16.69 -4.66 -2.48
C TRP A 88 16.56 -6.05 -3.10
N ASN A 89 16.16 -6.11 -4.37
CA ASN A 89 16.11 -7.38 -5.10
C ASN A 89 17.48 -7.72 -5.67
N THR A 90 18.16 -8.68 -5.04
CA THR A 90 19.49 -9.14 -5.48
C THR A 90 19.47 -9.83 -6.85
N SER A 91 18.31 -10.35 -7.27
CA SER A 91 18.20 -11.07 -8.57
C SER A 91 18.27 -10.14 -9.77
N ASP A 92 17.80 -8.89 -9.64
CA ASP A 92 17.83 -7.91 -10.73
C ASP A 92 18.55 -6.61 -10.36
N GLN A 93 19.23 -6.62 -9.20
CA GLN A 93 20.07 -5.52 -8.70
C GLN A 93 19.32 -4.19 -8.67
N ALA A 94 18.12 -4.19 -8.08
CA ALA A 94 17.26 -3.01 -8.03
C ALA A 94 16.56 -2.84 -6.70
N LEU A 95 16.30 -1.58 -6.35
CA LEU A 95 15.51 -1.20 -5.19
C LEU A 95 14.02 -1.26 -5.52
N TYR A 96 13.24 -1.81 -4.58
CA TYR A 96 11.78 -1.87 -4.66
C TYR A 96 11.13 -1.33 -3.40
N ALA A 97 9.95 -0.74 -3.55
CA ALA A 97 9.13 -0.30 -2.43
C ALA A 97 7.65 -0.50 -2.72
N VAL A 98 6.84 -0.61 -1.65
CA VAL A 98 5.39 -0.45 -1.78
C VAL A 98 4.99 0.82 -1.05
N VAL A 99 4.41 1.76 -1.80
CA VAL A 99 4.13 3.13 -1.37
C VAL A 99 2.69 3.24 -0.92
N HIS A 100 2.47 3.77 0.28
CA HIS A 100 1.11 4.08 0.76
C HIS A 100 0.52 5.25 -0.02
N GLY A 101 -0.64 5.04 -0.62
CA GLY A 101 -1.44 6.06 -1.28
C GLY A 101 -1.88 7.19 -0.34
N ARG A 102 -2.33 8.29 -0.90
CA ARG A 102 -2.92 9.39 -0.12
C ARG A 102 -4.30 9.00 0.43
N ASP A 103 -4.75 9.71 1.45
CA ASP A 103 -6.06 9.49 2.06
C ASP A 103 -7.10 10.52 1.63
N ASP A 104 -8.38 10.27 1.99
CA ASP A 104 -9.43 11.26 2.03
C ASP A 104 -9.87 11.84 0.67
N LEU A 105 -9.81 11.10 -0.43
CA LEU A 105 -10.24 11.62 -1.73
C LEU A 105 -11.66 12.17 -1.69
N HIS A 106 -12.64 11.37 -1.24
CA HIS A 106 -14.03 11.82 -1.14
C HIS A 106 -14.22 12.96 -0.12
N ARG A 107 -13.63 12.82 1.06
CA ARG A 107 -13.80 13.82 2.12
C ARG A 107 -13.27 15.20 1.72
N LEU A 108 -12.17 15.22 0.97
CA LEU A 108 -11.54 16.48 0.53
C LEU A 108 -12.09 16.97 -0.82
N TRP A 109 -12.53 16.06 -1.70
CA TRP A 109 -12.98 16.37 -3.05
C TRP A 109 -14.28 15.61 -3.42
N PRO A 110 -15.38 15.83 -2.67
CA PRO A 110 -16.63 15.05 -2.85
C PRO A 110 -17.30 15.24 -4.21
N ASN A 111 -16.96 16.32 -4.93
CA ASN A 111 -17.49 16.57 -6.28
C ASN A 111 -16.79 15.75 -7.38
N HIS A 112 -15.64 15.16 -7.08
CA HIS A 112 -14.81 14.43 -8.04
C HIS A 112 -14.74 12.94 -7.72
N PHE A 113 -14.85 12.55 -6.46
CA PHE A 113 -14.72 11.18 -6.00
C PHE A 113 -15.88 10.78 -5.10
N SER A 114 -16.50 9.63 -5.41
CA SER A 114 -17.46 8.98 -4.52
C SER A 114 -16.77 8.38 -3.30
N GLN A 115 -17.55 8.00 -2.29
CA GLN A 115 -17.04 7.24 -1.14
C GLN A 115 -16.44 5.89 -1.57
N TRP A 116 -17.05 5.24 -2.57
CA TRP A 116 -16.55 3.99 -3.13
C TRP A 116 -15.17 4.17 -3.79
N GLU A 117 -15.04 5.14 -4.67
CA GLU A 117 -13.74 5.45 -5.28
C GLU A 117 -12.70 5.79 -4.21
N SER A 118 -13.07 6.57 -3.19
CA SER A 118 -12.17 6.90 -2.08
C SER A 118 -11.77 5.68 -1.23
N ALA A 119 -12.58 4.61 -1.20
CA ALA A 119 -12.26 3.38 -0.51
C ALA A 119 -11.29 2.48 -1.30
N LEU A 120 -11.22 2.65 -2.62
CA LEU A 120 -10.36 1.85 -3.51
C LEU A 120 -9.13 2.59 -4.00
N LEU A 121 -9.15 3.93 -3.94
CA LEU A 121 -8.14 4.82 -4.50
C LEU A 121 -7.54 5.76 -3.45
N PRO A 122 -6.32 6.21 -3.70
CA PRO A 122 -5.38 5.78 -4.73
C PRO A 122 -4.83 4.39 -4.46
N SER A 123 -4.23 3.79 -5.48
CA SER A 123 -3.50 2.53 -5.33
C SER A 123 -2.38 2.63 -4.30
N GLU A 124 -2.11 1.54 -3.62
CA GLU A 124 -0.81 1.28 -3.03
C GLU A 124 0.13 0.89 -4.18
N GLU A 125 1.19 1.66 -4.40
CA GLU A 125 2.03 1.53 -5.59
C GLU A 125 3.25 0.64 -5.32
N PHE A 126 3.33 -0.55 -5.92
CA PHE A 126 4.56 -1.34 -5.93
C PHE A 126 5.48 -0.83 -7.04
N VAL A 127 6.60 -0.28 -6.68
CA VAL A 127 7.48 0.44 -7.59
C VAL A 127 8.87 -0.19 -7.66
N LYS A 128 9.46 -0.25 -8.86
CA LYS A 128 10.88 -0.45 -9.09
C LYS A 128 11.55 0.93 -9.19
N ILE A 129 12.59 1.15 -8.41
CA ILE A 129 13.17 2.48 -8.21
C ILE A 129 14.59 2.52 -8.77
N GLU A 130 14.82 3.46 -9.68
CA GLU A 130 16.12 3.80 -10.24
C GLU A 130 16.50 5.22 -9.85
N LYS A 131 17.80 5.52 -9.90
CA LYS A 131 18.30 6.85 -9.57
C LYS A 131 17.71 7.91 -10.51
N GLY A 132 17.13 8.94 -9.93
CA GLY A 132 16.50 10.06 -10.65
C GLY A 132 15.02 9.88 -10.94
N ASP A 133 14.42 8.75 -10.59
CA ASP A 133 12.99 8.51 -10.78
C ASP A 133 12.12 9.49 -9.99
N HIS A 134 10.98 9.84 -10.58
CA HIS A 134 9.92 10.61 -9.94
C HIS A 134 8.58 9.88 -10.12
N PHE A 135 7.89 9.53 -9.00
CA PHE A 135 6.66 8.74 -9.00
C PHE A 135 5.37 9.57 -8.91
N GLY A 136 5.46 10.88 -8.89
CA GLY A 136 4.34 11.78 -9.11
C GLY A 136 3.72 12.42 -7.87
N TRP A 137 3.88 11.87 -6.65
CA TRP A 137 3.36 12.56 -5.47
C TRP A 137 4.00 13.96 -5.31
N PRO A 138 3.25 14.99 -4.95
CA PRO A 138 1.84 15.07 -4.61
C PRO A 138 0.91 15.29 -5.80
N TYR A 139 1.45 15.50 -6.99
CA TYR A 139 0.73 15.96 -8.17
C TYR A 139 -0.18 14.91 -8.79
N CYS A 140 0.20 13.63 -8.65
CA CYS A 140 -0.43 12.51 -9.30
C CYS A 140 -0.57 11.32 -8.36
N PHE A 141 -1.49 10.42 -8.70
CA PHE A 141 -1.59 9.11 -8.09
C PHE A 141 -1.97 8.06 -9.15
N TYR A 142 -1.66 6.80 -8.86
CA TYR A 142 -2.03 5.70 -9.75
C TYR A 142 -3.44 5.21 -9.44
N ASP A 143 -4.24 5.02 -10.50
CA ASP A 143 -5.58 4.43 -10.46
C ASP A 143 -5.50 3.03 -11.07
N GLN A 144 -5.52 1.97 -10.23
CA GLN A 144 -5.44 0.58 -10.68
C GLN A 144 -6.65 0.14 -11.51
N MET A 145 -7.80 0.80 -11.33
CA MET A 145 -8.99 0.48 -12.09
C MET A 145 -8.90 1.00 -13.54
N GLN A 146 -8.12 2.07 -13.75
CA GLN A 146 -7.85 2.63 -15.08
C GLN A 146 -6.48 2.20 -15.64
N GLY A 147 -5.60 1.63 -14.80
CA GLY A 147 -4.25 1.22 -15.18
C GLY A 147 -3.35 2.38 -15.59
N LYS A 148 -3.49 3.56 -14.95
CA LYS A 148 -2.72 4.77 -15.29
C LYS A 148 -2.61 5.73 -14.12
N LYS A 149 -1.61 6.62 -14.18
CA LYS A 149 -1.55 7.79 -13.29
C LYS A 149 -2.52 8.87 -13.74
N VAL A 150 -3.23 9.46 -12.78
CA VAL A 150 -4.13 10.59 -12.98
C VAL A 150 -3.73 11.77 -12.11
N LEU A 151 -4.07 12.96 -12.58
CA LEU A 151 -3.80 14.21 -11.87
C LEU A 151 -4.59 14.25 -10.56
N ALA A 152 -3.92 14.59 -9.47
CA ALA A 152 -4.57 14.71 -8.18
C ALA A 152 -5.50 15.94 -8.14
N PRO A 153 -6.63 15.87 -7.43
CA PRO A 153 -7.63 16.93 -7.44
C PRO A 153 -7.10 18.25 -6.89
N GLU A 154 -6.13 18.24 -6.00
CA GLU A 154 -5.41 19.42 -5.52
C GLU A 154 -4.72 20.22 -6.62
N TYR A 155 -4.50 19.59 -7.77
CA TYR A 155 -3.81 20.15 -8.95
C TYR A 155 -4.70 20.22 -10.18
N GLY A 156 -6.02 20.15 -9.99
CA GLY A 156 -7.02 20.27 -11.04
C GLY A 156 -7.47 18.96 -11.68
N GLY A 157 -7.12 17.81 -11.07
CA GLY A 157 -7.60 16.51 -11.50
C GLY A 157 -9.06 16.24 -11.14
N ASP A 158 -9.72 15.42 -11.94
CA ASP A 158 -11.12 14.99 -11.77
C ASP A 158 -11.27 13.45 -11.69
N GLY A 159 -10.15 12.75 -11.55
CA GLY A 159 -10.07 11.29 -11.59
C GLY A 159 -9.85 10.71 -12.99
N ASN A 160 -9.80 11.52 -14.06
CA ASN A 160 -9.60 11.06 -15.44
C ASN A 160 -8.43 11.76 -16.14
N ILE A 161 -8.17 13.02 -15.80
CA ILE A 161 -7.12 13.84 -16.41
C ILE A 161 -5.74 13.25 -16.11
N ILE A 162 -4.96 13.01 -17.14
CA ILE A 162 -3.56 12.58 -17.02
C ILE A 162 -2.66 13.81 -16.83
N GLY A 163 -2.72 14.78 -17.74
CA GLY A 163 -1.90 15.99 -17.67
C GLY A 163 -0.41 15.68 -17.50
N ARG A 164 0.25 16.35 -16.54
CA ARG A 164 1.68 16.15 -16.21
C ARG A 164 2.00 14.73 -15.71
N CYS A 165 0.99 13.92 -15.39
CA CYS A 165 1.21 12.57 -14.88
C CYS A 165 1.81 11.62 -15.91
N ALA A 166 1.74 11.97 -17.20
CA ALA A 166 2.42 11.23 -18.26
C ALA A 166 3.96 11.26 -18.15
N ASP A 167 4.52 12.23 -17.40
CA ASP A 167 5.96 12.39 -17.24
C ASP A 167 6.52 11.63 -16.02
N TYR A 168 5.65 11.04 -15.20
CA TYR A 168 6.04 10.32 -13.98
C TYR A 168 6.01 8.81 -14.16
N LYS A 169 6.91 8.12 -13.47
CA LYS A 169 7.07 6.68 -13.57
C LYS A 169 5.86 5.94 -12.97
N ASP A 170 5.31 4.99 -13.73
CA ASP A 170 4.24 4.11 -13.26
C ASP A 170 4.76 3.04 -12.30
N PRO A 171 3.91 2.51 -11.41
CA PRO A 171 4.25 1.33 -10.62
C PRO A 171 4.33 0.07 -11.49
N VAL A 172 5.01 -0.95 -10.99
CA VAL A 172 4.98 -2.30 -11.60
C VAL A 172 3.67 -3.02 -11.30
N ILE A 173 3.05 -2.72 -10.13
CA ILE A 173 1.69 -3.14 -9.77
C ILE A 173 1.04 -2.02 -8.95
N GLY A 174 -0.24 -1.73 -9.21
CA GLY A 174 -1.11 -0.96 -8.34
C GLY A 174 -2.02 -1.90 -7.55
N PHE A 175 -1.88 -1.94 -6.22
CA PHE A 175 -2.83 -2.64 -5.35
C PHE A 175 -4.01 -1.73 -5.00
N PRO A 176 -5.15 -2.29 -4.59
CA PRO A 176 -6.26 -1.48 -4.07
C PRO A 176 -5.83 -0.57 -2.93
N GLY A 177 -6.45 0.59 -2.85
CA GLY A 177 -6.12 1.60 -1.84
C GLY A 177 -6.36 1.14 -0.41
N HIS A 178 -5.57 1.69 0.50
CA HIS A 178 -5.71 1.52 1.96
C HIS A 178 -5.42 0.11 2.48
N TRP A 179 -4.69 -0.70 1.71
CA TRP A 179 -4.22 -2.00 2.17
C TRP A 179 -3.03 -1.90 3.14
N ALA A 180 -2.38 -0.75 3.19
CA ALA A 180 -1.26 -0.43 4.07
C ALA A 180 -0.14 -1.47 4.01
N PRO A 181 0.63 -1.54 2.93
CA PRO A 181 1.78 -2.42 2.79
C PRO A 181 2.90 -1.98 3.73
N ASN A 182 3.19 -2.78 4.75
CA ASN A 182 4.10 -2.41 5.83
C ASN A 182 5.44 -3.16 5.81
N ASP A 183 5.57 -4.21 5.00
CA ASP A 183 6.86 -4.85 4.75
C ASP A 183 6.92 -5.46 3.37
N LEU A 184 8.14 -5.59 2.84
CA LEU A 184 8.48 -6.17 1.55
C LEU A 184 9.77 -6.97 1.71
N VAL A 185 9.76 -8.23 1.26
CA VAL A 185 10.96 -9.07 1.25
C VAL A 185 10.99 -9.91 -0.01
N PHE A 186 12.08 -9.84 -0.78
CA PHE A 186 12.35 -10.76 -1.88
C PHE A 186 12.90 -12.09 -1.38
N TYR A 187 12.32 -13.18 -1.84
CA TYR A 187 12.71 -14.51 -1.41
C TYR A 187 13.73 -15.16 -2.36
N ASN A 188 14.94 -15.37 -1.86
CA ASN A 188 16.04 -15.99 -2.60
C ASN A 188 16.45 -17.35 -2.00
N GLY A 189 15.65 -17.90 -1.09
CA GLY A 189 15.92 -19.17 -0.42
C GLY A 189 15.49 -20.39 -1.21
N ASP A 190 15.79 -21.56 -0.66
CA ASP A 190 15.47 -22.86 -1.24
C ASP A 190 14.54 -23.73 -0.36
N ALA A 191 13.96 -23.17 0.71
CA ALA A 191 13.09 -23.89 1.63
C ALA A 191 11.63 -23.99 1.15
N PHE A 192 11.16 -22.99 0.40
CA PHE A 192 9.86 -22.99 -0.26
C PHE A 192 9.97 -23.48 -1.71
N PRO A 193 8.85 -23.86 -2.36
CA PRO A 193 8.83 -24.23 -3.78
C PRO A 193 9.46 -23.17 -4.70
N ASP A 194 9.98 -23.61 -5.83
CA ASP A 194 10.65 -22.72 -6.80
C ASP A 194 9.74 -21.62 -7.35
N HIS A 195 8.43 -21.82 -7.30
CA HIS A 195 7.43 -20.80 -7.61
C HIS A 195 7.64 -19.49 -6.83
N TYR A 196 8.09 -19.59 -5.58
CA TYR A 196 8.33 -18.42 -4.72
C TYR A 196 9.71 -17.78 -4.90
N LYS A 197 10.60 -18.43 -5.63
CA LYS A 197 11.98 -17.96 -5.79
C LYS A 197 12.04 -16.66 -6.58
N ASN A 198 12.84 -15.71 -6.08
CA ASN A 198 12.99 -14.37 -6.62
C ASN A 198 11.70 -13.50 -6.60
N GLY A 199 10.60 -14.01 -6.04
CA GLY A 199 9.36 -13.26 -5.89
C GLY A 199 9.33 -12.43 -4.61
N ALA A 200 8.34 -11.54 -4.52
CA ALA A 200 8.19 -10.57 -3.46
C ALA A 200 7.06 -10.96 -2.50
N PHE A 201 7.37 -11.12 -1.23
CA PHE A 201 6.36 -11.21 -0.15
C PHE A 201 6.08 -9.82 0.41
N ILE A 202 4.80 -9.50 0.61
CA ILE A 202 4.35 -8.20 1.10
C ILE A 202 3.38 -8.42 2.26
N ALA A 203 3.63 -7.74 3.40
CA ALA A 203 2.71 -7.72 4.53
C ALA A 203 1.72 -6.57 4.39
N PHE A 204 0.44 -6.88 4.20
CA PHE A 204 -0.63 -5.91 4.14
C PHE A 204 -1.32 -5.80 5.50
N HIS A 205 -1.15 -4.67 6.15
CA HIS A 205 -1.54 -4.44 7.55
C HIS A 205 -3.00 -4.01 7.72
N GLY A 206 -3.62 -3.47 6.66
CA GLY A 206 -4.94 -2.87 6.71
C GLY A 206 -4.98 -1.49 7.38
N SER A 207 -6.03 -0.73 7.09
CA SER A 207 -6.20 0.63 7.61
C SER A 207 -7.67 0.90 7.96
N THR A 208 -8.01 2.14 8.38
CA THR A 208 -9.38 2.59 8.64
C THR A 208 -9.97 3.43 7.50
N ASN A 209 -9.22 3.64 6.43
CA ASN A 209 -9.52 4.68 5.44
C ASN A 209 -10.51 4.25 4.35
N ARG A 210 -11.04 3.03 4.44
CA ARG A 210 -12.08 2.53 3.53
C ARG A 210 -13.50 2.82 4.00
N ALA A 211 -13.68 3.29 5.24
CA ALA A 211 -15.00 3.63 5.76
C ALA A 211 -15.78 4.56 4.82
N PRO A 212 -17.11 4.33 4.63
CA PRO A 212 -18.01 3.43 5.39
C PRO A 212 -17.99 1.96 4.93
N TYR A 213 -17.16 1.59 3.97
CA TYR A 213 -17.04 0.21 3.50
C TYR A 213 -16.16 -0.63 4.43
N PRO A 214 -16.32 -1.96 4.41
CA PRO A 214 -15.43 -2.85 5.17
C PRO A 214 -13.97 -2.59 4.85
N GLN A 215 -13.14 -2.70 5.88
CA GLN A 215 -11.70 -2.67 5.72
C GLN A 215 -11.23 -3.96 5.05
N SER A 216 -10.07 -3.93 4.40
CA SER A 216 -9.56 -5.03 3.59
C SER A 216 -8.07 -5.23 3.82
N SER A 217 -7.54 -6.29 3.23
CA SER A 217 -6.19 -6.81 3.37
C SER A 217 -5.99 -7.69 4.61
N TYR A 218 -5.07 -7.42 5.51
CA TYR A 218 -4.73 -8.27 6.68
C TYR A 218 -4.18 -9.65 6.28
N PHE A 219 -3.34 -9.70 5.27
CA PHE A 219 -2.75 -10.92 4.74
C PHE A 219 -1.29 -10.72 4.33
N ILE A 220 -0.59 -11.82 4.08
CA ILE A 220 0.68 -11.82 3.39
C ILE A 220 0.41 -12.12 1.91
N GLY A 221 0.72 -11.15 1.05
CA GLY A 221 0.67 -11.32 -0.38
C GLY A 221 2.00 -11.82 -0.93
N PHE A 222 1.93 -12.44 -2.11
CA PHE A 222 3.10 -12.82 -2.89
C PHE A 222 2.94 -12.31 -4.32
N VAL A 223 3.99 -11.77 -4.89
CA VAL A 223 4.05 -11.37 -6.30
C VAL A 223 5.14 -12.21 -6.97
N PRO A 224 4.79 -13.07 -7.95
CA PRO A 224 5.78 -13.82 -8.70
C PRO A 224 6.60 -12.89 -9.60
N PHE A 225 7.90 -13.15 -9.69
CA PHE A 225 8.83 -12.39 -10.51
C PHE A 225 9.58 -13.28 -11.48
N GLU A 226 9.77 -12.79 -12.68
CA GLU A 226 10.64 -13.39 -13.68
C GLU A 226 11.44 -12.28 -14.39
N ASN A 227 12.75 -12.48 -14.48
CA ASN A 227 13.66 -11.49 -15.11
C ASN A 227 13.52 -10.06 -14.56
N GLY A 228 13.38 -9.92 -13.24
CA GLY A 228 13.28 -8.63 -12.55
C GLY A 228 11.96 -7.88 -12.78
N LYS A 229 10.89 -8.59 -13.18
CA LYS A 229 9.55 -8.02 -13.37
C LYS A 229 8.49 -8.94 -12.79
N PRO A 230 7.37 -8.39 -12.33
CA PRO A 230 6.21 -9.21 -12.01
C PRO A 230 5.81 -10.08 -13.21
N SER A 231 5.67 -11.38 -12.99
CA SER A 231 5.30 -12.36 -14.02
C SER A 231 3.85 -12.81 -13.95
N GLY A 232 3.11 -12.34 -12.95
CA GLY A 232 1.70 -12.63 -12.74
C GLY A 232 1.04 -11.68 -11.76
N PRO A 233 -0.27 -11.84 -11.52
CA PRO A 233 -0.97 -11.09 -10.48
C PRO A 233 -0.46 -11.50 -9.09
N TYR A 234 -0.75 -10.65 -8.08
CA TYR A 234 -0.45 -11.03 -6.71
C TYR A 234 -1.28 -12.26 -6.27
N GLU A 235 -0.72 -13.02 -5.37
CA GLU A 235 -1.32 -14.19 -4.75
C GLU A 235 -1.50 -13.95 -3.26
N VAL A 236 -2.51 -14.58 -2.64
CA VAL A 236 -2.65 -14.61 -1.19
C VAL A 236 -1.87 -15.78 -0.64
N PHE A 237 -0.74 -15.50 -0.02
CA PHE A 237 0.12 -16.53 0.56
C PHE A 237 -0.38 -17.02 1.92
N ALA A 238 -0.69 -16.09 2.82
CA ALA A 238 -1.23 -16.41 4.14
C ALA A 238 -2.27 -15.37 4.56
N ASP A 239 -3.42 -15.82 5.05
CA ASP A 239 -4.57 -15.01 5.41
C ASP A 239 -5.18 -15.43 6.76
N GLY A 240 -6.37 -14.89 7.07
CA GLY A 240 -7.10 -15.22 8.29
C GLY A 240 -6.59 -14.49 9.54
N PHE A 241 -5.65 -13.59 9.42
CA PHE A 241 -5.10 -12.84 10.55
C PHE A 241 -6.16 -12.01 11.27
N ALA A 242 -7.07 -11.39 10.54
CA ALA A 242 -8.12 -10.57 11.13
C ALA A 242 -9.08 -11.35 12.04
N GLY A 243 -9.33 -12.63 11.77
CA GLY A 243 -10.18 -13.50 12.57
C GLY A 243 -11.68 -13.17 12.51
N VAL A 244 -12.06 -12.12 11.79
CA VAL A 244 -13.46 -11.65 11.61
C VAL A 244 -13.71 -11.24 10.17
N ASP A 245 -14.98 -11.30 9.76
CA ASP A 245 -15.46 -10.83 8.46
C ASP A 245 -16.93 -10.39 8.58
N PRO A 246 -17.31 -9.17 8.16
CA PRO A 246 -16.45 -8.11 7.67
C PRO A 246 -15.64 -7.41 8.77
N ILE A 247 -14.51 -6.79 8.39
CA ILE A 247 -13.73 -5.91 9.27
C ILE A 247 -14.28 -4.50 9.10
N ILE A 248 -14.95 -3.95 10.10
CA ILE A 248 -15.53 -2.61 10.03
C ILE A 248 -14.54 -1.58 10.57
N ASN A 249 -13.86 -1.92 11.65
CA ASN A 249 -12.83 -1.10 12.28
C ASN A 249 -11.54 -1.92 12.43
N THR A 250 -10.37 -1.29 12.37
CA THR A 250 -9.10 -2.00 12.58
C THR A 250 -9.02 -2.71 13.93
N ARG A 251 -9.75 -2.23 14.95
CA ARG A 251 -9.84 -2.87 16.28
C ARG A 251 -10.60 -4.18 16.28
N ASP A 252 -11.38 -4.47 15.25
CA ASP A 252 -12.10 -5.74 15.12
C ASP A 252 -11.12 -6.85 14.72
N ALA A 253 -10.02 -6.51 14.06
CA ALA A 253 -9.02 -7.47 13.64
C ALA A 253 -8.29 -8.10 14.85
N GLU A 254 -8.25 -9.42 14.88
CA GLU A 254 -7.55 -10.14 15.94
C GLU A 254 -6.04 -9.94 15.86
N PHE A 255 -5.49 -9.97 14.64
CA PHE A 255 -4.08 -9.73 14.33
C PHE A 255 -3.95 -8.91 13.06
N ARG A 256 -2.85 -8.16 12.96
CA ARG A 256 -2.53 -7.32 11.79
C ARG A 256 -1.08 -7.55 11.39
N PRO A 257 -0.80 -8.26 10.27
CA PRO A 257 0.57 -8.56 9.86
C PRO A 257 1.35 -7.26 9.58
N MET A 258 2.60 -7.22 10.04
CA MET A 258 3.43 -6.03 9.96
C MET A 258 4.79 -6.30 9.33
N GLY A 259 5.48 -7.37 9.76
CA GLY A 259 6.85 -7.65 9.35
C GLY A 259 7.04 -9.08 8.88
N ILE A 260 7.96 -9.28 7.93
CA ILE A 260 8.34 -10.56 7.36
C ILE A 260 9.86 -10.72 7.48
N ALA A 261 10.32 -11.88 7.89
CA ALA A 261 11.75 -12.21 7.87
C ALA A 261 11.96 -13.69 7.55
N PHE A 262 13.06 -14.00 6.87
CA PHE A 262 13.49 -15.38 6.64
C PHE A 262 14.68 -15.71 7.54
N ALA A 263 14.61 -16.85 8.21
CA ALA A 263 15.71 -17.37 8.99
C ALA A 263 16.68 -18.20 8.13
N PRO A 264 17.89 -18.47 8.63
CA PRO A 264 18.86 -19.30 7.91
C PRO A 264 18.39 -20.74 7.62
N ASP A 265 17.43 -21.26 8.40
CA ASP A 265 16.78 -22.56 8.16
C ASP A 265 15.71 -22.50 7.05
N GLY A 266 15.50 -21.34 6.41
CA GLY A 266 14.53 -21.09 5.38
C GLY A 266 13.10 -20.86 5.90
N SER A 267 12.87 -20.89 7.21
CA SER A 267 11.56 -20.56 7.77
C SER A 267 11.23 -19.10 7.58
N MET A 268 9.97 -18.79 7.23
CA MET A 268 9.44 -17.43 7.27
C MET A 268 8.90 -17.13 8.67
N TYR A 269 9.17 -15.94 9.16
CA TYR A 269 8.56 -15.40 10.36
C TYR A 269 7.70 -14.19 10.00
N ILE A 270 6.47 -14.16 10.54
CA ILE A 270 5.51 -13.08 10.34
C ILE A 270 5.20 -12.47 11.70
N GLY A 271 5.55 -11.20 11.88
CA GLY A 271 5.21 -10.40 13.06
C GLY A 271 3.91 -9.63 12.85
N GLU A 272 3.23 -9.27 13.95
CA GLU A 272 2.00 -8.50 13.94
C GLU A 272 1.98 -7.46 15.08
N THR A 273 1.06 -6.49 15.05
CA THR A 273 1.09 -5.32 15.94
C THR A 273 0.08 -5.34 17.08
N GLU A 274 -0.95 -6.20 17.04
CA GLU A 274 -2.07 -6.12 17.99
C GLU A 274 -1.79 -6.85 19.32
N LYS A 275 -1.16 -8.02 19.24
CA LYS A 275 -0.93 -8.88 20.41
C LYS A 275 0.53 -9.33 20.57
N GLY A 276 1.43 -8.87 19.71
CA GLY A 276 2.85 -9.22 19.74
C GLY A 276 3.13 -10.69 19.39
N ARG A 277 2.30 -11.30 18.52
CA ARG A 277 2.48 -12.67 18.07
C ARG A 277 3.46 -12.73 16.92
N ILE A 278 4.23 -13.81 16.85
CA ILE A 278 5.09 -14.15 15.72
C ILE A 278 4.70 -15.56 15.26
N TRP A 279 4.37 -15.71 13.97
CA TRP A 279 4.17 -17.02 13.35
C TRP A 279 5.45 -17.48 12.68
N LYS A 280 5.76 -18.75 12.83
CA LYS A 280 6.77 -19.44 12.05
C LYS A 280 6.08 -20.27 10.96
N VAL A 281 6.40 -20.00 9.70
CA VAL A 281 5.89 -20.71 8.55
C VAL A 281 6.99 -21.55 7.94
N GLN A 282 6.70 -22.83 7.70
CA GLN A 282 7.61 -23.78 7.06
C GLN A 282 6.88 -24.55 5.99
N PHE A 283 7.50 -24.75 4.84
CA PHE A 283 6.97 -25.64 3.83
C PHE A 283 7.28 -27.09 4.21
N LYS A 284 6.29 -27.97 4.16
CA LYS A 284 6.40 -29.41 4.49
C LYS A 284 5.92 -30.32 3.37
N GLY A 285 5.55 -29.75 2.23
CA GLY A 285 5.11 -30.51 1.06
C GLY A 285 6.25 -31.00 0.18
N ASP A 286 5.88 -31.59 -0.93
CA ASP A 286 6.82 -31.95 -1.99
C ASP A 286 7.02 -30.73 -2.91
N ARG A 287 8.22 -30.14 -2.85
CA ARG A 287 8.58 -28.94 -3.61
C ARG A 287 8.56 -29.18 -5.12
N GLU A 288 8.92 -30.37 -5.56
CA GLU A 288 9.00 -30.73 -6.98
C GLU A 288 7.60 -30.87 -7.60
N ASN A 289 6.59 -31.20 -6.79
CA ASN A 289 5.20 -31.35 -7.21
C ASN A 289 4.32 -30.11 -6.94
N PHE A 290 4.91 -28.99 -6.48
CA PHE A 290 4.17 -27.74 -6.39
C PHE A 290 4.00 -27.13 -7.80
N GLY A 291 2.76 -26.93 -8.22
CA GLY A 291 2.46 -26.48 -9.58
C GLY A 291 1.04 -25.92 -9.76
N PRO A 292 0.52 -25.95 -10.99
CA PRO A 292 -0.75 -25.30 -11.33
C PRO A 292 -1.95 -25.69 -10.47
N SER A 293 -2.03 -26.94 -9.99
CA SER A 293 -3.12 -27.38 -9.13
C SER A 293 -3.15 -26.64 -7.78
N GLN A 294 -1.99 -26.47 -7.16
CA GLN A 294 -1.85 -25.73 -5.90
C GLN A 294 -2.17 -24.24 -6.10
N LEU A 295 -1.78 -23.66 -7.22
CA LEU A 295 -2.10 -22.26 -7.56
C LEU A 295 -3.61 -22.07 -7.75
N VAL A 296 -4.30 -23.02 -8.39
CA VAL A 296 -5.77 -23.00 -8.52
C VAL A 296 -6.43 -23.05 -7.15
N GLU A 297 -5.99 -23.92 -6.25
CA GLU A 297 -6.50 -23.98 -4.88
C GLU A 297 -6.27 -22.69 -4.10
N MET A 298 -5.16 -22.01 -4.33
CA MET A 298 -4.87 -20.70 -3.74
C MET A 298 -5.82 -19.61 -4.26
N GLU A 299 -6.12 -19.61 -5.56
CA GLU A 299 -7.09 -18.69 -6.16
C GLU A 299 -8.51 -18.97 -5.66
N GLU A 300 -8.92 -20.22 -5.53
CA GLU A 300 -10.20 -20.59 -4.94
C GLU A 300 -10.32 -20.11 -3.50
N ARG A 301 -9.29 -20.25 -2.67
CA ARG A 301 -9.25 -19.71 -1.32
C ARG A 301 -9.34 -18.17 -1.31
N LYS A 302 -8.70 -17.50 -2.24
CA LYS A 302 -8.77 -16.04 -2.41
C LYS A 302 -10.21 -15.58 -2.68
N ILE A 303 -10.99 -16.33 -3.46
CA ILE A 303 -12.39 -16.06 -3.75
C ILE A 303 -13.30 -16.36 -2.54
N LEU A 304 -13.01 -17.43 -1.81
CA LEU A 304 -13.83 -17.92 -0.69
C LEU A 304 -13.51 -17.23 0.65
N SER A 305 -12.34 -16.61 0.77
CA SER A 305 -11.93 -15.93 1.99
C SER A 305 -12.53 -14.53 2.08
N HIS A 306 -12.55 -13.95 3.29
CA HIS A 306 -12.94 -12.55 3.54
C HIS A 306 -12.03 -11.53 2.85
N ILE A 307 -10.98 -11.98 2.15
CA ILE A 307 -10.16 -11.17 1.25
C ILE A 307 -10.87 -10.94 -0.09
N ALA A 308 -11.82 -11.81 -0.46
CA ALA A 308 -12.70 -11.62 -1.61
C ALA A 308 -13.62 -10.41 -1.37
N THR A 309 -13.03 -9.26 -1.38
CA THR A 309 -13.70 -7.98 -1.18
C THR A 309 -14.03 -7.35 -2.54
N PRO A 310 -14.82 -6.29 -2.56
CA PRO A 310 -15.05 -5.49 -3.76
C PRO A 310 -13.78 -5.02 -4.48
N ASP A 311 -12.62 -5.14 -3.83
CA ASP A 311 -11.32 -4.76 -4.39
C ASP A 311 -10.90 -5.58 -5.63
N ILE A 312 -11.54 -6.73 -5.85
CA ILE A 312 -11.35 -7.55 -7.06
C ILE A 312 -12.21 -7.02 -8.22
N VAL A 313 -13.18 -6.16 -7.93
CA VAL A 313 -14.03 -5.56 -8.97
C VAL A 313 -13.19 -4.58 -9.78
N THR A 314 -12.96 -4.91 -11.04
CA THR A 314 -12.18 -4.11 -11.99
C THR A 314 -13.01 -2.98 -12.63
N ASP A 315 -14.33 -3.04 -12.53
CA ASP A 315 -15.22 -2.10 -13.16
C ASP A 315 -15.64 -1.00 -12.18
N ARG A 316 -15.61 0.25 -12.60
CA ARG A 316 -16.17 1.36 -11.85
C ARG A 316 -17.66 1.12 -11.61
N ILE A 317 -18.08 1.29 -10.35
CA ILE A 317 -19.51 1.29 -10.03
C ILE A 317 -20.13 2.53 -10.66
N GLU A 318 -21.13 2.30 -11.48
CA GLU A 318 -21.86 3.38 -12.12
C GLU A 318 -22.52 4.30 -11.08
N PRO A 319 -22.52 5.63 -11.25
CA PRO A 319 -23.14 6.57 -10.32
C PRO A 319 -24.60 6.26 -9.97
N LYS A 320 -25.35 5.65 -10.90
CA LYS A 320 -26.73 5.20 -10.67
C LYS A 320 -26.80 4.10 -9.60
N ASP A 321 -25.84 3.18 -9.58
CA ASP A 321 -25.82 2.06 -8.62
C ASP A 321 -25.42 2.56 -7.23
N MET A 322 -24.50 3.55 -7.17
CA MET A 322 -24.20 4.28 -5.95
C MET A 322 -25.40 5.02 -5.39
N ALA A 323 -26.19 5.66 -6.24
CA ALA A 323 -27.42 6.35 -5.85
C ALA A 323 -28.48 5.38 -5.28
N ILE A 324 -28.57 4.17 -5.84
CA ILE A 324 -29.45 3.10 -5.33
C ILE A 324 -28.93 2.61 -3.99
N GLY A 325 -27.65 2.32 -3.86
CA GLY A 325 -27.02 1.91 -2.61
C GLY A 325 -27.20 2.94 -1.50
N GLN A 326 -26.96 4.22 -1.79
CA GLN A 326 -27.20 5.33 -0.87
C GLN A 326 -28.66 5.39 -0.41
N LYS A 327 -29.60 5.18 -1.32
CA LYS A 327 -31.03 5.18 -1.00
C LYS A 327 -31.41 4.02 -0.08
N ILE A 328 -30.89 2.83 -0.35
CA ILE A 328 -31.06 1.65 0.50
C ILE A 328 -30.45 1.88 1.88
N TYR A 329 -29.23 2.38 1.93
CA TYR A 329 -28.55 2.71 3.17
C TYR A 329 -29.35 3.70 4.03
N ASN A 330 -29.80 4.79 3.43
CA ASN A 330 -30.61 5.81 4.10
C ASN A 330 -31.92 5.26 4.64
N GLN A 331 -32.50 4.30 3.93
CA GLN A 331 -33.79 3.71 4.31
C GLN A 331 -33.70 2.67 5.43
N TYR A 332 -32.64 1.85 5.42
CA TYR A 332 -32.57 0.67 6.29
C TYR A 332 -31.41 0.69 7.30
N CYS A 333 -30.33 1.39 7.00
CA CYS A 333 -29.08 1.30 7.78
C CYS A 333 -28.78 2.58 8.57
N MET A 334 -29.14 3.75 8.03
CA MET A 334 -28.78 5.05 8.58
C MET A 334 -29.29 5.28 10.02
N ALA A 335 -30.42 4.69 10.38
CA ALA A 335 -31.00 4.85 11.73
C ALA A 335 -30.05 4.32 12.83
N CYS A 336 -29.29 3.27 12.55
CA CYS A 336 -28.33 2.68 13.48
C CYS A 336 -26.89 3.13 13.19
N HIS A 337 -26.50 3.17 11.92
CA HIS A 337 -25.14 3.45 11.52
C HIS A 337 -24.87 4.92 11.19
N GLN A 338 -25.85 5.80 11.36
CA GLN A 338 -25.82 7.24 11.05
C GLN A 338 -25.56 7.54 9.55
N SER A 339 -25.65 8.81 9.13
CA SER A 339 -25.49 9.21 7.73
C SER A 339 -24.07 9.03 7.18
N ASN A 340 -23.09 8.92 8.06
CA ASN A 340 -21.67 8.76 7.73
C ASN A 340 -21.15 7.32 7.92
N GLY A 341 -22.01 6.37 8.25
CA GLY A 341 -21.61 4.99 8.50
C GLY A 341 -20.80 4.75 9.77
N MET A 342 -20.59 5.76 10.62
CA MET A 342 -19.71 5.67 11.79
C MET A 342 -20.39 5.13 13.05
N GLY A 343 -21.68 4.79 12.95
CA GLY A 343 -22.45 4.30 14.09
C GLY A 343 -22.62 5.33 15.21
N ALA A 344 -23.13 4.87 16.34
CA ALA A 344 -23.26 5.67 17.56
C ALA A 344 -22.44 5.04 18.67
N SER A 345 -21.44 5.77 19.17
CA SER A 345 -20.54 5.31 20.22
C SER A 345 -21.28 4.66 21.40
N GLY A 346 -20.93 3.43 21.72
CA GLY A 346 -21.51 2.67 22.82
C GLY A 346 -22.90 2.05 22.56
N ARG A 347 -23.47 2.20 21.36
CA ARG A 347 -24.79 1.63 21.01
C ARG A 347 -24.79 0.87 19.69
N PHE A 348 -24.21 1.43 18.65
CA PHE A 348 -24.18 0.82 17.32
C PHE A 348 -22.77 0.98 16.74
N PRO A 349 -22.15 -0.12 16.24
CA PRO A 349 -20.85 -0.04 15.58
C PRO A 349 -20.95 0.77 14.27
N PRO A 350 -19.79 1.21 13.73
CA PRO A 350 -19.68 1.75 12.39
C PRO A 350 -20.25 0.84 11.32
#